data_64ed326ec04ae6ec34b92477c896be5f
#
_entry.id   64ed326ec04ae6ec34b92477c896be5f
#
_cell.length_a   1.000
_cell.length_b   1.000
_cell.length_c   1.000
_cell.angle_alpha   90.00
_cell.angle_beta   90.00
_cell.angle_gamma   90.00
#
_symmetry.space_group_name_H-M   'P 1'
#
loop_
_entity.id
_entity.type
_entity.pdbx_description
1 polymer ?
#
loop_
_entity_poly.entity_id
_entity_poly.type
_entity_poly.pdbx_seq_one_letter_code
_entity_poly.pdbx_strand_id
1 'polypeptide(L)'
;MKGLKVVMLTIIALGLIFSGAFAADVAKGKALFNDTKLGGGTSGKSCNSCHPDGKGVEKAGGKKEFNIMGKKQKGLEAAVNFCIEMANKGKAIDPKSADMANIVAYIKSLKGMAPAKEAPKKKKSIEGC
;
A
#
# COMPACT_ATOMS: atom_id res chain seq x y z
N MET A 1 -54.49 -29.60 2.60
CA MET A 1 -53.12 -29.75 2.11
C MET A 1 -52.68 -28.60 1.20
N LYS A 2 -53.06 -27.36 1.50
CA LYS A 2 -52.65 -26.18 0.72
C LYS A 2 -51.73 -25.20 1.45
N GLY A 3 -51.37 -25.56 2.71
CA GLY A 3 -50.51 -24.66 3.56
C GLY A 3 -49.04 -25.00 3.60
N LEU A 4 -48.59 -26.10 3.03
CA LEU A 4 -47.19 -26.56 3.17
C LEU A 4 -46.26 -26.12 2.01
N LYS A 5 -46.81 -25.50 0.97
CA LYS A 5 -46.02 -25.06 -0.21
C LYS A 5 -45.53 -23.62 -0.12
N VAL A 6 -46.01 -22.83 0.83
CA VAL A 6 -45.66 -21.40 0.95
C VAL A 6 -44.51 -21.17 1.90
N VAL A 7 -44.16 -22.12 2.79
CA VAL A 7 -43.10 -21.97 3.79
C VAL A 7 -41.69 -22.25 3.22
N MET A 8 -41.60 -22.93 2.07
CA MET A 8 -40.31 -23.31 1.47
C MET A 8 -39.67 -22.22 0.59
N LEU A 9 -40.36 -21.12 0.32
CA LEU A 9 -39.91 -20.07 -0.62
C LEU A 9 -39.30 -18.83 0.11
N THR A 10 -39.39 -18.78 1.42
CA THR A 10 -38.92 -17.60 2.18
C THR A 10 -37.52 -17.75 2.83
N ILE A 11 -36.85 -18.91 2.70
CA ILE A 11 -35.56 -19.15 3.35
C ILE A 11 -34.35 -18.91 2.42
N ILE A 12 -34.59 -18.64 1.12
CA ILE A 12 -33.48 -18.42 0.17
C ILE A 12 -33.04 -16.94 0.08
N ALA A 13 -33.73 -16.04 0.74
CA ALA A 13 -33.45 -14.60 0.62
C ALA A 13 -32.51 -13.99 1.68
N LEU A 14 -31.96 -14.78 2.59
CA LEU A 14 -31.14 -14.22 3.70
C LEU A 14 -29.68 -14.71 3.69
N GLY A 15 -29.17 -15.12 2.55
CA GLY A 15 -27.80 -15.65 2.38
C GLY A 15 -26.85 -14.73 1.61
N LEU A 16 -27.18 -13.46 1.44
CA LEU A 16 -26.17 -12.48 1.01
C LEU A 16 -25.31 -12.07 2.22
N ILE A 17 -24.46 -12.99 2.64
CA ILE A 17 -23.32 -12.66 3.48
C ILE A 17 -22.54 -11.61 2.67
N PHE A 18 -22.59 -10.37 3.11
CA PHE A 18 -21.67 -9.31 2.73
C PHE A 18 -20.25 -9.78 3.06
N SER A 19 -19.65 -10.57 2.20
CA SER A 19 -18.21 -10.62 2.09
C SER A 19 -17.82 -9.25 1.54
N GLY A 20 -17.72 -8.26 2.42
CA GLY A 20 -17.16 -6.97 2.12
C GLY A 20 -15.70 -7.19 1.71
N ALA A 21 -15.48 -7.62 0.48
CA ALA A 21 -14.19 -7.49 -0.14
C ALA A 21 -13.97 -5.97 -0.26
N PHE A 22 -13.24 -5.40 0.68
CA PHE A 22 -12.73 -4.05 0.55
C PHE A 22 -11.91 -4.02 -0.73
N ALA A 23 -12.47 -3.48 -1.80
CA ALA A 23 -11.71 -3.20 -3.00
C ALA A 23 -10.61 -2.22 -2.59
N ALA A 24 -9.35 -2.68 -2.67
CA ALA A 24 -8.23 -1.84 -2.31
C ALA A 24 -8.14 -0.63 -3.25
N ASP A 25 -8.02 0.55 -2.66
CA ASP A 25 -8.05 1.84 -3.36
C ASP A 25 -6.61 2.35 -3.54
N VAL A 26 -6.17 2.40 -4.80
CA VAL A 26 -4.83 2.86 -5.18
C VAL A 26 -4.61 4.33 -4.83
N ALA A 27 -5.64 5.19 -4.95
CA ALA A 27 -5.52 6.61 -4.64
C ALA A 27 -5.36 6.83 -3.13
N LYS A 28 -6.12 6.10 -2.31
CA LYS A 28 -5.93 6.08 -0.85
C LYS A 28 -4.56 5.51 -0.49
N GLY A 29 -4.12 4.45 -1.17
CA GLY A 29 -2.80 3.87 -0.98
C GLY A 29 -1.68 4.88 -1.25
N LYS A 30 -1.81 5.70 -2.30
CA LYS A 30 -0.88 6.80 -2.58
C LYS A 30 -0.90 7.85 -1.47
N ALA A 31 -2.07 8.22 -0.97
CA ALA A 31 -2.18 9.17 0.13
C ALA A 31 -1.48 8.65 1.40
N LEU A 32 -1.73 7.38 1.77
CA LEU A 32 -1.06 6.74 2.91
C LEU A 32 0.45 6.60 2.71
N PHE A 33 0.91 6.34 1.49
CA PHE A 33 2.33 6.28 1.15
C PHE A 33 3.05 7.62 1.37
N ASN A 34 2.33 8.73 1.26
CA ASN A 34 2.81 10.08 1.54
C ASN A 34 2.57 10.54 2.98
N ASP A 35 1.82 9.79 3.77
CA ASP A 35 1.44 10.19 5.11
C ASP A 35 2.61 10.00 6.11
N THR A 36 3.07 11.10 6.67
CA THR A 36 4.12 11.12 7.71
C THR A 36 3.63 10.64 9.07
N LYS A 37 2.31 10.52 9.25
CA LYS A 37 1.66 10.08 10.50
C LYS A 37 1.20 8.62 10.46
N LEU A 38 1.44 7.92 9.35
CA LEU A 38 1.07 6.52 9.22
C LEU A 38 1.63 5.68 10.38
N GLY A 39 0.77 4.88 11.01
CA GLY A 39 1.13 4.12 12.21
C GLY A 39 1.48 4.98 13.44
N GLY A 40 1.05 6.23 13.48
CA GLY A 40 1.44 7.18 14.54
C GLY A 40 2.87 7.67 14.40
N GLY A 41 3.39 7.77 13.19
CA GLY A 41 4.76 8.19 12.88
C GLY A 41 5.14 9.52 13.53
N THR A 42 6.34 9.58 14.08
CA THR A 42 6.87 10.75 14.80
C THR A 42 8.13 11.35 14.16
N SER A 43 8.71 10.67 13.17
CA SER A 43 9.95 11.14 12.52
C SER A 43 9.73 12.25 11.48
N GLY A 44 8.47 12.54 11.09
CA GLY A 44 8.15 13.43 9.98
C GLY A 44 8.47 12.84 8.59
N LYS A 45 8.86 11.56 8.52
CA LYS A 45 9.13 10.85 7.26
C LYS A 45 7.94 9.98 6.87
N SER A 46 7.75 9.83 5.56
CA SER A 46 6.79 8.90 4.96
C SER A 46 7.53 7.90 4.06
N CYS A 47 6.82 6.95 3.48
CA CYS A 47 7.39 6.05 2.46
C CYS A 47 7.94 6.85 1.27
N ASN A 48 7.23 7.90 0.87
CA ASN A 48 7.61 8.79 -0.23
C ASN A 48 8.92 9.56 0.06
N SER A 49 9.27 9.77 1.33
CA SER A 49 10.52 10.47 1.69
C SER A 49 11.76 9.70 1.24
N CYS A 50 11.71 8.37 1.26
CA CYS A 50 12.80 7.50 0.80
C CYS A 50 12.56 6.96 -0.62
N HIS A 51 11.31 6.86 -1.03
CA HIS A 51 10.87 6.34 -2.32
C HIS A 51 10.01 7.37 -3.07
N PRO A 52 10.60 8.49 -3.54
CA PRO A 52 9.85 9.54 -4.21
C PRO A 52 9.05 8.98 -5.39
N ASP A 53 7.72 9.20 -5.39
CA ASP A 53 6.79 8.65 -6.39
C ASP A 53 6.93 7.14 -6.63
N GLY A 54 7.31 6.38 -5.57
CA GLY A 54 7.49 4.94 -5.63
C GLY A 54 8.81 4.49 -6.25
N LYS A 55 9.77 5.38 -6.45
CA LYS A 55 11.08 5.05 -7.02
C LYS A 55 11.81 4.02 -6.16
N GLY A 56 12.25 2.95 -6.79
CA GLY A 56 12.96 1.84 -6.12
C GLY A 56 12.06 0.76 -5.54
N VAL A 57 10.72 0.95 -5.54
CA VAL A 57 9.76 -0.07 -5.11
C VAL A 57 8.83 -0.56 -6.23
N GLU A 58 9.11 -0.19 -7.48
CA GLU A 58 8.28 -0.54 -8.65
C GLU A 58 8.15 -2.06 -8.85
N LYS A 59 9.17 -2.80 -8.44
CA LYS A 59 9.19 -4.27 -8.52
C LYS A 59 8.77 -4.95 -7.21
N ALA A 60 8.48 -4.18 -6.17
CA ALA A 60 8.19 -4.73 -4.85
C ALA A 60 6.90 -5.54 -4.82
N GLY A 61 5.88 -5.13 -5.60
CA GLY A 61 4.59 -5.81 -5.64
C GLY A 61 4.63 -7.28 -6.08
N GLY A 62 5.70 -7.74 -6.72
CA GLY A 62 5.89 -9.12 -7.15
C GLY A 62 6.85 -9.94 -6.29
N LYS A 63 7.51 -9.34 -5.31
CA LYS A 63 8.49 -10.02 -4.46
C LYS A 63 7.82 -10.67 -3.26
N LYS A 64 8.32 -11.84 -2.87
CA LYS A 64 7.89 -12.60 -1.68
C LYS A 64 8.78 -12.34 -0.46
N GLU A 65 10.01 -11.92 -0.69
CA GLU A 65 10.98 -11.64 0.38
C GLU A 65 11.72 -10.33 0.10
N PHE A 66 12.02 -9.62 1.18
CA PHE A 66 12.74 -8.36 1.16
C PHE A 66 13.89 -8.43 2.16
N ASN A 67 15.05 -7.92 1.77
CA ASN A 67 16.14 -7.68 2.71
C ASN A 67 16.25 -6.17 2.91
N ILE A 68 15.83 -5.70 4.06
CA ILE A 68 15.79 -4.28 4.40
C ILE A 68 16.70 -4.07 5.61
N MET A 69 17.75 -3.29 5.44
CA MET A 69 18.74 -3.01 6.51
C MET A 69 19.30 -4.29 7.14
N GLY A 70 19.57 -5.33 6.32
CA GLY A 70 20.09 -6.61 6.78
C GLY A 70 19.06 -7.55 7.42
N LYS A 71 17.80 -7.14 7.53
CA LYS A 71 16.72 -7.97 8.07
C LYS A 71 15.81 -8.48 6.96
N LYS A 72 15.54 -9.78 6.98
CA LYS A 72 14.63 -10.43 6.03
C LYS A 72 13.18 -10.20 6.44
N GLN A 73 12.37 -9.72 5.50
CA GLN A 73 10.93 -9.55 5.66
C GLN A 73 10.23 -10.49 4.67
N LYS A 74 9.25 -11.25 5.15
CA LYS A 74 8.44 -12.14 4.32
C LYS A 74 7.13 -11.45 3.94
N GLY A 75 6.97 -11.17 2.65
CA GLY A 75 5.80 -10.48 2.12
C GLY A 75 5.92 -8.96 2.15
N LEU A 76 5.11 -8.32 1.30
CA LEU A 76 5.14 -6.87 1.13
C LEU A 76 4.59 -6.16 2.38
N GLU A 77 3.59 -6.72 3.03
CA GLU A 77 2.97 -6.20 4.25
C GLU A 77 3.99 -6.12 5.40
N ALA A 78 4.81 -7.16 5.57
CA ALA A 78 5.87 -7.16 6.56
C ALA A 78 6.95 -6.13 6.24
N ALA A 79 7.30 -5.96 4.95
CA ALA A 79 8.25 -4.95 4.50
C ALA A 79 7.74 -3.53 4.75
N VAL A 80 6.45 -3.26 4.49
CA VAL A 80 5.81 -1.97 4.76
C VAL A 80 5.83 -1.68 6.26
N ASN A 81 5.43 -2.63 7.10
CA ASN A 81 5.43 -2.46 8.56
C ASN A 81 6.85 -2.21 9.10
N PHE A 82 7.83 -2.94 8.60
CA PHE A 82 9.22 -2.71 8.99
C PHE A 82 9.67 -1.26 8.68
N CYS A 83 9.27 -0.73 7.52
CA CYS A 83 9.58 0.67 7.17
C CYS A 83 8.82 1.68 8.05
N ILE A 84 7.55 1.38 8.40
CA ILE A 84 6.77 2.22 9.33
C ILE A 84 7.49 2.31 10.69
N GLU A 85 7.95 1.20 11.22
CA GLU A 85 8.63 1.17 12.52
C GLU A 85 10.01 1.82 12.46
N MET A 86 10.80 1.51 11.44
CA MET A 86 12.21 1.95 11.37
C MET A 86 12.37 3.38 10.86
N ALA A 87 11.64 3.75 9.80
CA ALA A 87 11.80 5.06 9.15
C ALA A 87 10.81 6.10 9.68
N ASN A 88 9.54 5.77 9.79
CA ASN A 88 8.52 6.69 10.26
C ASN A 88 8.51 6.84 11.78
N LYS A 89 9.15 5.90 12.52
CA LYS A 89 9.09 5.81 13.99
C LYS A 89 7.65 5.69 14.49
N GLY A 90 6.85 4.92 13.76
CA GLY A 90 5.48 4.57 14.07
C GLY A 90 5.36 3.16 14.62
N LYS A 91 4.14 2.67 14.71
CA LYS A 91 3.80 1.29 15.06
C LYS A 91 3.31 0.55 13.81
N ALA A 92 3.64 -0.73 13.73
CA ALA A 92 3.10 -1.60 12.68
C ALA A 92 1.56 -1.49 12.64
N ILE A 93 1.01 -1.41 11.44
CA ILE A 93 -0.44 -1.46 11.23
C ILE A 93 -0.87 -2.90 10.95
N ASP A 94 -2.14 -3.20 11.20
CA ASP A 94 -2.68 -4.55 10.96
C ASP A 94 -2.47 -4.94 9.48
N PRO A 95 -1.79 -6.07 9.19
CA PRO A 95 -1.59 -6.55 7.82
C PRO A 95 -2.89 -6.82 7.05
N LYS A 96 -4.01 -7.00 7.75
CA LYS A 96 -5.34 -7.23 7.17
C LYS A 96 -6.20 -5.97 7.11
N SER A 97 -5.68 -4.83 7.54
CA SER A 97 -6.41 -3.56 7.51
C SER A 97 -6.63 -3.05 6.09
N ALA A 98 -7.65 -2.22 5.92
CA ALA A 98 -7.91 -1.52 4.67
C ALA A 98 -6.73 -0.62 4.28
N ASP A 99 -6.08 0.03 5.24
CA ASP A 99 -4.92 0.88 5.00
C ASP A 99 -3.74 0.08 4.42
N MET A 100 -3.43 -1.08 5.01
CA MET A 100 -2.41 -1.97 4.45
C MET A 100 -2.77 -2.43 3.04
N ALA A 101 -4.02 -2.85 2.83
CA ALA A 101 -4.49 -3.28 1.50
C ALA A 101 -4.34 -2.15 0.46
N ASN A 102 -4.68 -0.92 0.82
CA ASN A 102 -4.57 0.25 -0.04
C ASN A 102 -3.10 0.57 -0.39
N ILE A 103 -2.20 0.57 0.61
CA ILE A 103 -0.76 0.79 0.39
C ILE A 103 -0.18 -0.28 -0.53
N VAL A 104 -0.50 -1.55 -0.28
CA VAL A 104 -0.05 -2.69 -1.10
C VAL A 104 -0.57 -2.55 -2.53
N ALA A 105 -1.83 -2.15 -2.73
CA ALA A 105 -2.40 -1.91 -4.05
C ALA A 105 -1.68 -0.80 -4.79
N TYR A 106 -1.36 0.31 -4.11
CA TYR A 106 -0.57 1.39 -4.70
C TYR A 106 0.82 0.91 -5.12
N ILE A 107 1.56 0.22 -4.24
CA ILE A 107 2.89 -0.31 -4.58
C ILE A 107 2.83 -1.28 -5.76
N LYS A 108 1.82 -2.15 -5.80
CA LYS A 108 1.61 -3.07 -6.93
C LYS A 108 1.29 -2.34 -8.24
N SER A 109 0.58 -1.21 -8.18
CA SER A 109 0.24 -0.40 -9.35
C SER A 109 1.46 0.28 -9.98
N LEU A 110 2.55 0.43 -9.23
CA LEU A 110 3.80 1.00 -9.74
C LEU A 110 4.52 0.08 -10.75
N LYS A 111 4.15 -1.19 -10.80
CA LYS A 111 4.69 -2.13 -11.78
C LYS A 111 4.29 -1.70 -13.20
N GLY A 112 5.27 -1.27 -13.97
CA GLY A 112 5.04 -0.78 -15.35
C GLY A 112 4.96 0.75 -15.47
N MET A 113 4.94 1.49 -14.37
CA MET A 113 5.24 2.91 -14.41
C MET A 113 6.75 3.04 -14.63
N ALA A 114 7.15 3.43 -15.85
CA ALA A 114 8.53 3.79 -16.11
C ALA A 114 8.92 4.91 -15.11
N PRO A 115 10.14 4.88 -14.54
CA PRO A 115 10.58 5.98 -13.69
C PRO A 115 10.39 7.27 -14.51
N ALA A 116 9.68 8.24 -13.94
CA ALA A 116 9.55 9.55 -14.55
C ALA A 116 10.96 9.99 -14.96
N LYS A 117 11.17 10.21 -16.25
CA LYS A 117 12.45 10.69 -16.76
C LYS A 117 12.80 11.91 -15.92
N GLU A 118 13.88 11.83 -15.16
CA GLU A 118 14.43 13.00 -14.50
C GLU A 118 14.52 14.09 -15.55
N ALA A 119 13.83 15.21 -15.34
CA ALA A 119 14.02 16.38 -16.15
C ALA A 119 15.51 16.69 -16.15
N PRO A 120 16.14 16.95 -17.30
CA PRO A 120 17.56 17.16 -17.38
C PRO A 120 17.92 18.28 -16.41
N LYS A 121 18.74 17.98 -15.40
CA LYS A 121 19.34 18.99 -14.53
C LYS A 121 20.08 19.96 -15.45
N LYS A 122 19.53 21.16 -15.61
CA LYS A 122 20.24 22.26 -16.29
C LYS A 122 21.59 22.38 -15.61
N LYS A 123 22.65 21.95 -16.28
CA LYS A 123 24.00 22.34 -15.93
C LYS A 123 24.01 23.88 -15.97
N LYS A 124 24.12 24.46 -14.77
CA LYS A 124 24.43 25.88 -14.66
C LYS A 124 25.83 26.04 -15.24
N SER A 125 25.92 26.47 -16.46
CA SER A 125 27.19 26.97 -17.03
C SER A 125 27.59 28.17 -16.21
N ILE A 126 28.67 28.03 -15.45
CA ILE A 126 29.36 29.13 -14.85
C ILE A 126 30.27 29.64 -15.96
N GLU A 127 29.78 30.56 -16.78
CA GLU A 127 30.65 31.50 -17.46
C GLU A 127 30.97 32.61 -16.48
N GLY A 128 32.19 32.55 -15.96
CA GLY A 128 32.82 33.60 -15.21
C GLY A 128 34.07 34.03 -15.96
N CYS A 129 34.23 35.30 -16.14
CA CYS A 129 35.36 36.02 -16.71
C CYS A 129 36.69 35.61 -16.15
#